data_d29619c5f3ea994a2f81559df6dc4b5f
#
_entry.id   d29619c5f3ea994a2f81559df6dc4b5f
#
_cell.length_a   1.000
_cell.length_b   1.000
_cell.length_c   1.000
_cell.angle_alpha   90.00
_cell.angle_beta   90.00
_cell.angle_gamma   90.00
#
_symmetry.space_group_name_H-M   'P 1'
#
loop_
_entity.id
_entity.type
_entity.pdbx_description
1 polymer ?
#
loop_
_entity_poly.entity_id
_entity_poly.type
_entity_poly.pdbx_seq_one_letter_code
_entity_poly.pdbx_strand_id
1 'polypeptide(L)'
;MLLSVTALADSGEGRSKHLDNKGDRIENRLDRQGDRVDNRLDKKGNRIDNRLDKKGDRIDSRLDRAAQRAEANGNDRRATHLDNKGDRIDRRLDRKGDQVDRRLDRKGDRVDRRLDRKGQNIDRRLDRRSQRV
;
A
#
# COMPACT_ATOMS: atom_id res chain seq x y z
N MET A 1 -43.21 -46.86 10.35
CA MET A 1 -43.20 -45.45 9.93
C MET A 1 -42.01 -44.72 10.55
N LEU A 2 -40.82 -44.77 9.94
CA LEU A 2 -39.62 -44.08 10.41
C LEU A 2 -38.72 -43.77 9.21
N LEU A 3 -39.14 -42.89 8.28
CA LEU A 3 -38.34 -42.53 7.09
C LEU A 3 -38.40 -41.02 6.73
N SER A 4 -38.65 -40.13 7.69
CA SER A 4 -38.82 -38.69 7.37
C SER A 4 -37.82 -37.75 8.04
N VAL A 5 -36.93 -38.24 8.92
CA VAL A 5 -36.03 -37.35 9.71
C VAL A 5 -34.68 -37.13 9.03
N THR A 6 -34.20 -38.09 8.26
CA THR A 6 -32.86 -38.01 7.63
C THR A 6 -32.78 -37.04 6.44
N ALA A 7 -33.85 -36.85 5.68
CA ALA A 7 -33.87 -35.97 4.50
C ALA A 7 -33.82 -34.46 4.82
N LEU A 8 -34.35 -34.06 5.99
CA LEU A 8 -34.31 -32.64 6.44
C LEU A 8 -32.93 -32.24 6.99
N ALA A 9 -32.23 -33.16 7.67
CA ALA A 9 -30.92 -32.91 8.19
C ALA A 9 -29.87 -32.73 7.03
N ASP A 10 -29.95 -33.55 5.99
CA ASP A 10 -29.06 -33.51 4.81
C ASP A 10 -29.25 -32.20 4.02
N SER A 11 -30.46 -31.69 3.90
CA SER A 11 -30.70 -30.39 3.24
C SER A 11 -30.17 -29.19 4.00
N GLY A 12 -30.12 -29.23 5.35
CA GLY A 12 -29.56 -28.20 6.21
C GLY A 12 -28.03 -28.12 6.08
N GLU A 13 -27.35 -29.27 6.13
CA GLU A 13 -25.89 -29.32 5.96
C GLU A 13 -25.43 -28.83 4.58
N GLY A 14 -26.15 -29.17 3.53
CA GLY A 14 -25.84 -28.70 2.18
C GLY A 14 -25.94 -27.16 2.05
N ARG A 15 -26.93 -26.56 2.71
CA ARG A 15 -27.09 -25.09 2.73
C ARG A 15 -26.01 -24.40 3.58
N SER A 16 -25.65 -24.95 4.73
CA SER A 16 -24.57 -24.43 5.57
C SER A 16 -23.26 -24.43 4.79
N LYS A 17 -22.85 -25.56 4.23
CA LYS A 17 -21.64 -25.66 3.37
C LYS A 17 -21.65 -24.66 2.20
N HIS A 18 -22.82 -24.41 1.60
CA HIS A 18 -22.94 -23.42 0.53
C HIS A 18 -22.70 -21.98 1.03
N LEU A 19 -23.17 -21.65 2.24
CA LEU A 19 -22.96 -20.33 2.84
C LEU A 19 -21.50 -20.12 3.24
N ASP A 20 -20.84 -21.15 3.81
CA ASP A 20 -19.43 -21.15 4.16
C ASP A 20 -18.57 -20.93 2.91
N ASN A 21 -18.77 -21.74 1.88
CA ASN A 21 -18.09 -21.58 0.58
C ASN A 21 -18.32 -20.20 -0.05
N LYS A 22 -19.45 -19.57 0.23
CA LYS A 22 -19.74 -18.21 -0.24
C LYS A 22 -18.97 -17.18 0.57
N GLY A 23 -18.83 -17.36 1.88
CA GLY A 23 -17.96 -16.56 2.75
C GLY A 23 -16.54 -16.56 2.23
N ASP A 24 -15.93 -17.74 2.09
CA ASP A 24 -14.57 -17.94 1.61
C ASP A 24 -14.31 -17.25 0.26
N ARG A 25 -15.28 -17.36 -0.67
CA ARG A 25 -15.15 -16.70 -1.98
C ARG A 25 -15.18 -15.18 -1.88
N ILE A 26 -15.93 -14.62 -0.93
CA ILE A 26 -16.01 -13.19 -0.71
C ILE A 26 -14.74 -12.71 -0.05
N GLU A 27 -14.27 -13.40 0.99
CA GLU A 27 -13.00 -13.12 1.65
C GLU A 27 -11.85 -13.09 0.65
N ASN A 28 -11.65 -14.18 -0.09
CA ASN A 28 -10.65 -14.28 -1.15
C ASN A 28 -10.75 -13.16 -2.21
N ARG A 29 -11.94 -12.60 -2.41
CA ARG A 29 -12.13 -11.46 -3.32
C ARG A 29 -11.71 -10.15 -2.69
N LEU A 30 -12.00 -9.97 -1.41
CA LEU A 30 -11.61 -8.79 -0.64
C LEU A 30 -10.09 -8.72 -0.49
N ASP A 31 -9.44 -9.83 -0.16
CA ASP A 31 -7.99 -9.95 -0.06
C ASP A 31 -7.31 -9.57 -1.38
N ARG A 32 -7.76 -10.19 -2.48
CA ARG A 32 -7.25 -9.80 -3.80
C ARG A 32 -7.52 -8.35 -4.17
N GLN A 33 -8.53 -7.72 -3.58
CA GLN A 33 -8.79 -6.30 -3.77
C GLN A 33 -7.79 -5.45 -2.96
N GLY A 34 -7.48 -5.83 -1.72
CA GLY A 34 -6.43 -5.25 -0.89
C GLY A 34 -5.08 -5.32 -1.61
N ASP A 35 -4.62 -6.51 -1.96
CA ASP A 35 -3.36 -6.75 -2.68
C ASP A 35 -3.20 -5.88 -3.94
N ARG A 36 -4.29 -5.69 -4.69
CA ARG A 36 -4.26 -4.82 -5.88
C ARG A 36 -4.10 -3.34 -5.54
N VAL A 37 -4.66 -2.91 -4.42
CA VAL A 37 -4.52 -1.53 -3.96
C VAL A 37 -3.09 -1.31 -3.49
N ASP A 38 -2.55 -2.20 -2.67
CA ASP A 38 -1.19 -2.12 -2.16
C ASP A 38 -0.17 -2.12 -3.31
N ASN A 39 -0.27 -3.07 -4.22
CA ASN A 39 0.57 -3.10 -5.41
C ASN A 39 0.52 -1.80 -6.26
N ARG A 40 -0.62 -1.10 -6.25
CA ARG A 40 -0.74 0.20 -6.93
C ARG A 40 -0.09 1.33 -6.13
N LEU A 41 -0.20 1.29 -4.82
CA LEU A 41 0.39 2.28 -3.92
C LEU A 41 1.91 2.15 -3.95
N ASP A 42 2.46 0.94 -3.85
CA ASP A 42 3.88 0.64 -3.96
C ASP A 42 4.47 1.13 -5.29
N LYS A 43 3.82 0.75 -6.40
CA LYS A 43 4.24 1.24 -7.72
C LYS A 43 4.19 2.76 -7.84
N LYS A 44 3.30 3.40 -7.11
CA LYS A 44 3.21 4.86 -7.07
C LYS A 44 4.33 5.46 -6.22
N GLY A 45 4.62 4.89 -5.06
CA GLY A 45 5.76 5.25 -4.22
C GLY A 45 7.05 5.18 -5.03
N ASN A 46 7.39 4.00 -5.54
CA ASN A 46 8.58 3.75 -6.34
C ASN A 46 8.75 4.73 -7.53
N ARG A 47 7.64 5.13 -8.18
CA ARG A 47 7.71 6.13 -9.26
C ARG A 47 8.02 7.53 -8.76
N ILE A 48 7.57 7.87 -7.58
CA ILE A 48 7.82 9.18 -6.98
C ILE A 48 9.26 9.24 -6.52
N ASP A 49 9.74 8.22 -5.83
CA ASP A 49 11.13 8.11 -5.37
C ASP A 49 12.10 8.19 -6.55
N ASN A 50 11.92 7.36 -7.57
CA ASN A 50 12.73 7.43 -8.78
C ASN A 50 12.75 8.82 -9.47
N ARG A 51 11.67 9.61 -9.29
CA ARG A 51 11.64 10.99 -9.80
C ARG A 51 12.38 11.96 -8.88
N LEU A 52 12.29 11.76 -7.58
CA LEU A 52 12.99 12.58 -6.60
C LEU A 52 14.51 12.34 -6.70
N ASP A 53 14.94 11.08 -6.79
CA ASP A 53 16.33 10.67 -6.98
C ASP A 53 16.90 11.31 -8.24
N LYS A 54 16.27 11.06 -9.40
CA LYS A 54 16.71 11.67 -10.66
C LYS A 54 16.74 13.20 -10.62
N LYS A 55 15.90 13.80 -9.79
CA LYS A 55 15.92 15.26 -9.60
C LYS A 55 17.07 15.68 -8.71
N GLY A 56 17.35 14.94 -7.65
CA GLY A 56 18.51 15.10 -6.78
C GLY A 56 19.79 15.04 -7.61
N ASP A 57 20.04 13.91 -8.29
CA ASP A 57 21.20 13.66 -9.13
C ASP A 57 21.48 14.80 -10.13
N ARG A 58 20.42 15.31 -10.75
CA ARG A 58 20.56 16.42 -11.73
C ARG A 58 20.93 17.73 -11.06
N ILE A 59 20.42 18.00 -9.88
CA ILE A 59 20.72 19.21 -9.13
C ILE A 59 22.15 19.12 -8.61
N ASP A 60 22.48 17.99 -8.01
CA ASP A 60 23.81 17.70 -7.47
C ASP A 60 24.88 17.83 -8.54
N SER A 61 24.73 17.14 -9.67
CA SER A 61 25.66 17.27 -10.82
C SER A 61 25.83 18.71 -11.34
N ARG A 62 24.81 19.58 -11.15
CA ARG A 62 24.92 21.00 -11.53
C ARG A 62 25.68 21.80 -10.48
N LEU A 63 25.43 21.51 -9.22
CA LEU A 63 26.07 22.19 -8.09
C LEU A 63 27.57 21.82 -8.03
N ASP A 64 27.91 20.53 -8.21
CA ASP A 64 29.29 20.04 -8.29
C ASP A 64 30.08 20.75 -9.39
N ARG A 65 29.53 20.79 -10.62
CA ARG A 65 30.18 21.52 -11.70
C ARG A 65 30.31 23.01 -11.44
N ALA A 66 29.43 23.61 -10.68
CA ALA A 66 29.51 24.99 -10.28
C ALA A 66 30.54 25.19 -9.16
N ALA A 67 30.63 24.25 -8.21
CA ALA A 67 31.63 24.22 -7.15
C ALA A 67 33.04 24.09 -7.73
N GLN A 68 33.26 23.10 -8.60
CA GLN A 68 34.53 22.91 -9.29
C GLN A 68 35.00 24.17 -10.06
N ARG A 69 34.07 24.88 -10.72
CA ARG A 69 34.42 26.15 -11.36
C ARG A 69 34.74 27.26 -10.36
N ALA A 70 34.10 27.26 -9.22
CA ALA A 70 34.40 28.23 -8.17
C ALA A 70 35.79 27.97 -7.57
N GLU A 71 36.14 26.72 -7.30
CA GLU A 71 37.46 26.30 -6.86
C GLU A 71 38.56 26.68 -7.88
N ALA A 72 38.35 26.34 -9.16
CA ALA A 72 39.30 26.69 -10.24
C ALA A 72 39.54 28.20 -10.35
N ASN A 73 38.58 29.02 -9.90
CA ASN A 73 38.71 30.47 -9.85
C ASN A 73 39.20 30.99 -8.47
N GLY A 74 39.64 30.11 -7.59
CA GLY A 74 40.14 30.46 -6.25
C GLY A 74 39.02 30.94 -5.28
N ASN A 75 37.78 30.59 -5.56
CA ASN A 75 36.63 31.01 -4.72
C ASN A 75 36.11 29.84 -3.89
N ASP A 76 36.92 29.36 -2.93
CA ASP A 76 36.65 28.20 -2.08
C ASP A 76 35.36 28.36 -1.24
N ARG A 77 35.09 29.60 -0.78
CA ARG A 77 33.85 29.88 -0.02
C ARG A 77 32.60 29.62 -0.83
N ARG A 78 32.65 29.95 -2.13
CA ARG A 78 31.55 29.70 -3.04
C ARG A 78 31.40 28.21 -3.36
N ALA A 79 32.50 27.49 -3.52
CA ALA A 79 32.50 26.05 -3.70
C ALA A 79 31.81 25.38 -2.50
N THR A 80 32.32 25.62 -1.29
CA THR A 80 31.73 25.06 -0.04
C THR A 80 30.25 25.43 0.13
N HIS A 81 29.82 26.64 -0.30
CA HIS A 81 28.43 27.03 -0.23
C HIS A 81 27.56 26.20 -1.20
N LEU A 82 28.08 25.88 -2.38
CA LEU A 82 27.36 25.09 -3.40
C LEU A 82 27.22 23.63 -2.95
N ASP A 83 28.27 23.02 -2.39
CA ASP A 83 28.25 21.67 -1.83
C ASP A 83 27.21 21.58 -0.69
N ASN A 84 27.30 22.49 0.27
CA ASN A 84 26.31 22.57 1.36
C ASN A 84 24.88 22.81 0.88
N LYS A 85 24.71 23.40 -0.31
CA LYS A 85 23.40 23.56 -0.92
C LYS A 85 22.90 22.27 -1.55
N GLY A 86 23.77 21.49 -2.17
CA GLY A 86 23.50 20.13 -2.65
C GLY A 86 22.95 19.29 -1.52
N ASP A 87 23.74 19.10 -0.47
CA ASP A 87 23.36 18.35 0.72
C ASP A 87 22.00 18.73 1.33
N ARG A 88 21.72 20.04 1.34
CA ARG A 88 20.42 20.50 1.88
C ARG A 88 19.27 20.15 0.96
N ILE A 89 19.49 20.11 -0.35
CA ILE A 89 18.47 19.74 -1.33
C ILE A 89 18.20 18.25 -1.23
N ASP A 90 19.23 17.41 -1.16
CA ASP A 90 19.10 15.96 -1.04
C ASP A 90 18.30 15.60 0.23
N ARG A 91 18.74 16.10 1.40
CA ARG A 91 17.99 15.90 2.64
C ARG A 91 16.52 16.40 2.58
N ARG A 92 16.21 17.33 1.71
CA ARG A 92 14.83 17.81 1.48
C ARG A 92 14.05 16.89 0.55
N LEU A 93 14.70 16.33 -0.45
CA LEU A 93 14.09 15.37 -1.38
C LEU A 93 13.81 14.06 -0.66
N ASP A 94 14.76 13.54 0.13
CA ASP A 94 14.60 12.35 0.97
C ASP A 94 13.40 12.48 1.91
N ARG A 95 13.36 13.58 2.69
CA ARG A 95 12.21 13.84 3.57
C ARG A 95 10.89 13.91 2.83
N LYS A 96 10.91 14.33 1.57
CA LYS A 96 9.71 14.39 0.74
C LYS A 96 9.30 13.01 0.26
N GLY A 97 10.24 12.16 -0.12
CA GLY A 97 10.03 10.74 -0.38
C GLY A 97 9.36 10.07 0.82
N ASP A 98 10.02 10.10 1.97
CA ASP A 98 9.52 9.55 3.23
C ASP A 98 8.09 10.01 3.59
N GLN A 99 7.78 11.28 3.31
CA GLN A 99 6.43 11.78 3.59
C GLN A 99 5.39 11.19 2.64
N VAL A 100 5.77 10.96 1.40
CA VAL A 100 4.89 10.34 0.41
C VAL A 100 4.65 8.89 0.80
N ASP A 101 5.70 8.14 1.12
CA ASP A 101 5.60 6.74 1.52
C ASP A 101 4.68 6.58 2.73
N ARG A 102 4.95 7.32 3.81
CA ARG A 102 4.06 7.32 4.98
C ARG A 102 2.60 7.70 4.69
N ARG A 103 2.34 8.44 3.60
CA ARG A 103 0.95 8.74 3.18
C ARG A 103 0.34 7.59 2.40
N LEU A 104 1.13 6.92 1.58
CA LEU A 104 0.69 5.77 0.80
C LEU A 104 0.41 4.59 1.72
N ASP A 105 1.31 4.28 2.67
CA ASP A 105 1.13 3.25 3.69
C ASP A 105 -0.17 3.47 4.49
N ARG A 106 -0.33 4.68 5.05
CA ARG A 106 -1.60 5.00 5.76
C ARG A 106 -2.84 4.91 4.89
N LYS A 107 -2.69 5.00 3.58
CA LYS A 107 -3.81 4.81 2.65
C LYS A 107 -4.08 3.33 2.42
N GLY A 108 -3.06 2.51 2.26
CA GLY A 108 -3.14 1.05 2.24
C GLY A 108 -3.85 0.55 3.48
N ASP A 109 -3.29 0.81 4.66
CA ASP A 109 -3.85 0.43 5.96
C ASP A 109 -5.34 0.79 6.14
N ARG A 110 -5.75 1.93 5.59
CA ARG A 110 -7.17 2.34 5.66
C ARG A 110 -8.06 1.53 4.74
N VAL A 111 -7.54 1.12 3.60
CA VAL A 111 -8.27 0.26 2.67
C VAL A 111 -8.42 -1.12 3.28
N ASP A 112 -7.34 -1.70 3.79
CA ASP A 112 -7.34 -3.01 4.42
C ASP A 112 -8.31 -3.08 5.57
N ARG A 113 -8.23 -2.14 6.53
CA ARG A 113 -9.21 -2.06 7.62
C ARG A 113 -10.66 -1.90 7.18
N ARG A 114 -10.92 -1.38 5.97
CA ARG A 114 -12.29 -1.34 5.41
C ARG A 114 -12.70 -2.67 4.83
N LEU A 115 -11.79 -3.33 4.15
CA LEU A 115 -12.03 -4.64 3.55
C LEU A 115 -12.25 -5.69 4.62
N ASP A 116 -11.41 -5.71 5.67
CA ASP A 116 -11.55 -6.59 6.84
C ASP A 116 -12.90 -6.41 7.53
N ARG A 117 -13.29 -5.15 7.82
CA ARG A 117 -14.61 -4.89 8.42
C ARG A 117 -15.76 -5.32 7.53
N LYS A 118 -15.59 -5.22 6.22
CA LYS A 118 -16.57 -5.68 5.25
C LYS A 118 -16.66 -7.20 5.24
N GLY A 119 -15.53 -7.90 5.23
CA GLY A 119 -15.44 -9.35 5.38
C GLY A 119 -16.18 -9.81 6.63
N GLN A 120 -15.73 -9.35 7.80
CA GLN A 120 -16.34 -9.70 9.11
C GLN A 120 -17.85 -9.43 9.19
N ASN A 121 -18.33 -8.38 8.53
CA ASN A 121 -19.76 -8.10 8.50
C ASN A 121 -20.53 -9.10 7.62
N ILE A 122 -19.92 -9.55 6.55
CA ILE A 122 -20.52 -10.54 5.65
C ILE A 122 -20.54 -11.90 6.34
N ASP A 123 -19.45 -12.32 6.95
CA ASP A 123 -19.32 -13.59 7.67
C ASP A 123 -20.37 -13.67 8.77
N ARG A 124 -20.45 -12.67 9.64
CA ARG A 124 -21.51 -12.62 10.67
C ARG A 124 -22.94 -12.69 10.12
N ARG A 125 -23.17 -12.26 8.88
CA ARG A 125 -24.50 -12.40 8.24
C ARG A 125 -24.72 -13.80 7.69
N LEU A 126 -23.69 -14.42 7.16
CA LEU A 126 -23.73 -15.78 6.64
C LEU A 126 -23.90 -16.77 7.77
N ASP A 127 -23.14 -16.63 8.86
CA ASP A 127 -23.24 -17.45 10.07
C ASP A 127 -24.67 -17.43 10.66
N ARG A 128 -25.22 -16.22 10.83
CA ARG A 128 -26.62 -16.10 11.30
C ARG A 128 -27.65 -16.74 10.36
N ARG A 129 -27.32 -16.84 9.08
CA ARG A 129 -28.17 -17.54 8.10
C ARG A 129 -27.99 -19.04 8.18
N SER A 130 -26.78 -19.50 8.34
CA SER A 130 -26.49 -20.93 8.47
C SER A 130 -27.14 -21.53 9.73
N GLN A 131 -27.16 -20.79 10.84
CA GLN A 131 -27.81 -21.23 12.11
C GLN A 131 -29.34 -21.28 12.06
N ARG A 132 -29.99 -20.71 11.04
CA ARG A 132 -31.45 -20.68 10.87
C ARG A 132 -32.01 -21.71 9.90
N VAL A 133 -31.15 -22.55 9.37
CA VAL A 133 -31.43 -23.57 8.35
C VAL A 133 -31.27 -24.95 8.94
#